data_30986bda97d04bfa38b09013db6580f4
#
_entry.id   30986bda97d04bfa38b09013db6580f4
#
_cell.length_a   1.000
_cell.length_b   1.000
_cell.length_c   1.000
_cell.angle_alpha   90.00
_cell.angle_beta   90.00
_cell.angle_gamma   90.00
#
_symmetry.space_group_name_H-M   'P 1'
#
loop_
_entity.id
_entity.type
_entity.pdbx_description
1 polymer ?
#
loop_
_entity_poly.entity_id
_entity_poly.type
_entity_poly.pdbx_seq_one_letter_code
_entity_poly.pdbx_strand_id
1 'polypeptide(L)'
;MRTSIATVSISGTLDDKLRAIAAAGFDGVEIFEADLIASPASPREIGRMIRDLGLACTLFQPFRDFEGMPSELRARSFERAERKFDLMQELGTDLILVCSNCSPLSLPDRDRIVDDFAELAGRAHARALRVGYEALAWGRHVNDHRDSWSVVRDVDHPGLGLILDSFHSLARKIPSSSLGDIDPAKLFLVQVADAPWLDMDYLSWARHFRNMPGQGDFPVGEWAAELMRIGYDGFWSLEIFNDRFRSGSAAGVALDGYRSLIALEDEVGRRPRTPVAPTLPQKVMPTAVTFLEFAADAEEAATLGDTLSALGFARVGKHRRKAVERWAQGAINIVINQEAEGFAHSFDIVHGASVCAIGLSVADVPSALQRAADLSIPRFEQSVGPGEMQIPSVRGVGGSLIYFIEHGSEAVVWESEFETLRSGPVEGIGLSTIDHIAQTTFYEEFLSWVLYYATLFDVTKTVSVQIPDPVGLVQSQAVESVGKALRITLNSSIAQRTLSARFLNKYMGAGVQHLALRTDDIFAAAEKARANGLEMLEITRNYYDDVEARFALNPALVDRMARLGILYDRDGNGEYFQFYSRAFEKRIFFEIVERREYSGYGAGNAGIRLAAQSRFRADQAY
;
A
#
# COMPACT_ATOMS: atom_id res chain seq x y z
N MET A 1 20.67 -6.41 -5.94
CA MET A 1 20.62 -4.93 -5.75
C MET A 1 21.22 -4.59 -4.39
N ARG A 2 22.13 -3.60 -4.27
CA ARG A 2 22.61 -3.09 -2.97
C ARG A 2 21.63 -2.04 -2.48
N THR A 3 21.09 -2.21 -1.28
CA THR A 3 19.96 -1.42 -0.78
C THR A 3 20.38 -0.35 0.21
N SER A 4 19.76 0.83 0.12
CA SER A 4 19.94 1.92 1.07
C SER A 4 18.63 2.68 1.29
N ILE A 5 18.57 3.53 2.31
CA ILE A 5 17.42 4.40 2.56
C ILE A 5 17.89 5.68 3.24
N ALA A 6 17.31 6.80 2.83
CA ALA A 6 17.57 8.09 3.47
C ALA A 6 16.80 8.20 4.79
N THR A 7 17.47 8.70 5.84
CA THR A 7 16.85 8.84 7.18
C THR A 7 15.62 9.74 7.19
N VAL A 8 15.47 10.63 6.20
CA VAL A 8 14.27 11.47 6.03
C VAL A 8 13.01 10.65 5.72
N SER A 9 13.16 9.44 5.20
CA SER A 9 12.04 8.55 4.84
C SER A 9 11.34 7.93 6.04
N ILE A 10 11.94 7.97 7.22
CA ILE A 10 11.54 7.26 8.42
C ILE A 10 11.32 8.25 9.56
N SER A 11 10.34 7.99 10.43
CA SER A 11 10.08 8.76 11.66
C SER A 11 11.00 8.34 12.83
N GLY A 12 11.03 9.13 13.89
CA GLY A 12 11.79 8.84 15.11
C GLY A 12 13.09 9.62 15.22
N THR A 13 13.84 9.36 16.29
CA THR A 13 15.20 9.89 16.47
C THR A 13 16.18 9.24 15.50
N LEU A 14 17.33 9.83 15.28
CA LEU A 14 18.33 9.24 14.37
C LEU A 14 18.77 7.83 14.84
N ASP A 15 18.88 7.59 16.15
CA ASP A 15 19.17 6.24 16.70
C ASP A 15 18.04 5.24 16.37
N ASP A 16 16.77 5.62 16.58
CA ASP A 16 15.62 4.78 16.25
C ASP A 16 15.62 4.41 14.76
N LYS A 17 15.86 5.40 13.89
CA LYS A 17 15.94 5.22 12.45
C LYS A 17 17.04 4.25 12.04
N LEU A 18 18.27 4.43 12.54
CA LEU A 18 19.41 3.59 12.20
C LEU A 18 19.18 2.14 12.62
N ARG A 19 18.62 1.91 13.81
CA ARG A 19 18.27 0.55 14.28
C ARG A 19 17.18 -0.09 13.43
N ALA A 20 16.15 0.67 13.07
CA ALA A 20 15.07 0.18 12.22
C ALA A 20 15.57 -0.19 10.81
N ILE A 21 16.45 0.63 10.23
CA ILE A 21 17.07 0.39 8.91
C ILE A 21 17.91 -0.90 8.94
N ALA A 22 18.75 -1.06 9.95
CA ALA A 22 19.58 -2.26 10.10
C ALA A 22 18.74 -3.52 10.32
N ALA A 23 17.70 -3.43 11.17
CA ALA A 23 16.81 -4.54 11.45
C ALA A 23 15.97 -4.96 10.23
N ALA A 24 15.66 -4.04 9.32
CA ALA A 24 14.96 -4.32 8.08
C ALA A 24 15.83 -5.04 7.03
N GLY A 25 17.17 -5.00 7.16
CA GLY A 25 18.10 -5.70 6.27
C GLY A 25 18.73 -4.85 5.18
N PHE A 26 18.68 -3.52 5.28
CA PHE A 26 19.39 -2.64 4.34
C PHE A 26 20.90 -2.78 4.46
N ASP A 27 21.61 -2.57 3.34
CA ASP A 27 23.08 -2.56 3.28
C ASP A 27 23.67 -1.19 3.66
N GLY A 28 22.88 -0.12 3.55
CA GLY A 28 23.36 1.23 3.79
C GLY A 28 22.31 2.24 4.18
N VAL A 29 22.75 3.43 4.50
CA VAL A 29 21.92 4.56 4.92
C VAL A 29 22.45 5.87 4.37
N GLU A 30 21.55 6.75 3.91
CA GLU A 30 21.85 8.16 3.65
C GLU A 30 21.52 8.99 4.88
N ILE A 31 22.44 9.85 5.28
CA ILE A 31 22.22 10.74 6.43
C ILE A 31 21.67 12.08 5.95
N PHE A 32 20.43 12.36 6.33
CA PHE A 32 19.78 13.65 6.11
C PHE A 32 20.30 14.67 7.14
N GLU A 33 20.81 15.82 6.67
CA GLU A 33 21.49 16.82 7.51
C GLU A 33 20.66 17.27 8.72
N ALA A 34 19.33 17.44 8.55
CA ALA A 34 18.48 17.85 9.65
C ALA A 34 18.40 16.81 10.78
N ASP A 35 18.50 15.53 10.47
CA ASP A 35 18.54 14.45 11.47
C ASP A 35 19.87 14.46 12.23
N LEU A 36 20.98 14.73 11.54
CA LEU A 36 22.29 14.91 12.16
C LEU A 36 22.30 16.12 13.12
N ILE A 37 21.76 17.26 12.67
CA ILE A 37 21.69 18.50 13.47
C ILE A 37 20.81 18.29 14.72
N ALA A 38 19.72 17.54 14.61
CA ALA A 38 18.81 17.26 15.72
C ALA A 38 19.35 16.22 16.72
N SER A 39 20.37 15.45 16.33
CA SER A 39 20.97 14.42 17.18
C SER A 39 21.87 15.03 18.27
N PRO A 40 21.82 14.51 19.52
CA PRO A 40 22.78 14.91 20.56
C PRO A 40 24.17 14.27 20.38
N ALA A 41 24.27 13.21 19.54
CA ALA A 41 25.54 12.54 19.27
C ALA A 41 26.38 13.31 18.23
N SER A 42 27.68 13.29 18.39
CA SER A 42 28.62 13.88 17.41
C SER A 42 28.59 13.09 16.08
N PRO A 43 29.00 13.71 14.94
CA PRO A 43 29.09 13.01 13.66
C PRO A 43 29.95 11.74 13.74
N ARG A 44 31.03 11.76 14.49
CA ARG A 44 31.93 10.61 14.71
C ARG A 44 31.26 9.48 15.47
N GLU A 45 30.43 9.79 16.46
CA GLU A 45 29.65 8.79 17.22
C GLU A 45 28.56 8.17 16.34
N ILE A 46 27.86 8.98 15.53
CA ILE A 46 26.88 8.50 14.55
C ILE A 46 27.55 7.61 13.53
N GLY A 47 28.70 7.99 12.97
CA GLY A 47 29.46 7.16 12.04
C GLY A 47 29.91 5.82 12.64
N ARG A 48 30.28 5.79 13.93
CA ARG A 48 30.53 4.53 14.65
C ARG A 48 29.27 3.67 14.76
N MET A 49 28.15 4.28 15.19
CA MET A 49 26.86 3.57 15.31
C MET A 49 26.43 2.93 13.98
N ILE A 50 26.55 3.65 12.86
CA ILE A 50 26.24 3.12 11.53
C ILE A 50 27.08 1.86 11.24
N ARG A 51 28.40 1.92 11.49
CA ARG A 51 29.30 0.77 11.27
C ARG A 51 29.01 -0.40 12.23
N ASP A 52 28.74 -0.10 13.50
CA ASP A 52 28.43 -1.13 14.52
C ASP A 52 27.13 -1.86 14.21
N LEU A 53 26.19 -1.20 13.50
CA LEU A 53 24.95 -1.79 12.97
C LEU A 53 25.15 -2.53 11.63
N GLY A 54 26.37 -2.58 11.10
CA GLY A 54 26.67 -3.25 9.83
C GLY A 54 26.25 -2.47 8.58
N LEU A 55 25.91 -1.17 8.72
CA LEU A 55 25.48 -0.33 7.62
C LEU A 55 26.65 0.44 6.99
N ALA A 56 26.57 0.68 5.68
CA ALA A 56 27.40 1.68 5.00
C ALA A 56 26.75 3.07 5.09
N CYS A 57 27.52 4.11 5.40
CA CYS A 57 27.06 5.49 5.23
C CYS A 57 27.24 5.88 3.76
N THR A 58 26.17 5.77 2.97
CA THR A 58 26.24 5.86 1.51
C THR A 58 26.26 7.28 0.97
N LEU A 59 25.69 8.22 1.72
CA LEU A 59 25.54 9.61 1.29
C LEU A 59 25.28 10.53 2.48
N PHE A 60 25.86 11.73 2.42
CA PHE A 60 25.46 12.87 3.25
C PHE A 60 24.68 13.87 2.41
N GLN A 61 23.49 14.30 2.85
CA GLN A 61 22.57 15.12 2.07
C GLN A 61 21.69 16.05 2.90
N PRO A 62 21.14 17.12 2.30
CA PRO A 62 21.46 17.71 1.01
C PRO A 62 22.45 18.90 1.14
N PHE A 63 23.22 19.17 0.09
CA PHE A 63 23.92 20.45 -0.05
C PHE A 63 23.22 21.29 -1.11
N ARG A 64 22.63 22.40 -0.71
CA ARG A 64 21.75 23.26 -1.54
C ARG A 64 22.38 24.59 -1.83
N ASP A 65 21.91 25.23 -2.92
CA ASP A 65 22.26 26.59 -3.31
C ASP A 65 23.78 26.78 -3.41
N PHE A 66 24.42 25.89 -4.18
CA PHE A 66 25.89 25.90 -4.34
C PHE A 66 26.32 26.58 -5.64
N GLU A 67 25.92 26.00 -6.80
CA GLU A 67 26.43 26.39 -8.12
C GLU A 67 25.80 27.67 -8.67
N GLY A 68 26.51 28.36 -9.57
CA GLY A 68 26.01 29.54 -10.29
C GLY A 68 25.74 30.76 -9.41
N MET A 69 26.29 30.82 -8.21
CA MET A 69 26.10 31.97 -7.34
C MET A 69 26.89 33.19 -7.82
N PRO A 70 26.39 34.45 -7.62
CA PRO A 70 27.15 35.66 -7.87
C PRO A 70 28.53 35.66 -7.19
N SER A 71 29.49 36.41 -7.75
CA SER A 71 30.89 36.37 -7.28
C SER A 71 31.03 36.65 -5.79
N GLU A 72 30.19 37.55 -5.25
CA GLU A 72 30.22 37.89 -3.82
C GLU A 72 29.76 36.72 -2.91
N LEU A 73 28.95 35.81 -3.43
CA LEU A 73 28.44 34.67 -2.67
C LEU A 73 29.17 33.36 -2.96
N ARG A 74 29.90 33.31 -4.08
CA ARG A 74 30.64 32.11 -4.51
C ARG A 74 31.65 31.64 -3.45
N ALA A 75 32.47 32.54 -2.93
CA ALA A 75 33.45 32.18 -1.89
C ALA A 75 32.78 31.54 -0.67
N ARG A 76 31.65 32.11 -0.23
CA ARG A 76 30.86 31.57 0.89
C ARG A 76 30.27 30.18 0.59
N SER A 77 29.88 29.92 -0.67
CA SER A 77 29.41 28.58 -1.07
C SER A 77 30.51 27.52 -0.92
N PHE A 78 31.77 27.87 -1.28
CA PHE A 78 32.91 26.98 -1.09
C PHE A 78 33.30 26.82 0.39
N GLU A 79 33.21 27.86 1.21
CA GLU A 79 33.43 27.76 2.67
C GLU A 79 32.39 26.80 3.30
N ARG A 80 31.15 26.86 2.87
CA ARG A 80 30.09 25.91 3.30
C ARG A 80 30.44 24.48 2.88
N ALA A 81 30.94 24.28 1.67
CA ALA A 81 31.35 22.98 1.17
C ALA A 81 32.46 22.35 2.00
N GLU A 82 33.51 23.13 2.33
CA GLU A 82 34.63 22.67 3.17
C GLU A 82 34.16 22.18 4.55
N ARG A 83 33.24 22.90 5.19
CA ARG A 83 32.65 22.48 6.47
C ARG A 83 31.84 21.19 6.34
N LYS A 84 31.13 20.99 5.22
CA LYS A 84 30.43 19.74 4.97
C LYS A 84 31.43 18.59 4.74
N PHE A 85 32.55 18.85 4.07
CA PHE A 85 33.61 17.86 3.91
C PHE A 85 34.22 17.42 5.25
N ASP A 86 34.40 18.36 6.21
CA ASP A 86 34.82 18.02 7.57
C ASP A 86 33.79 17.07 8.25
N LEU A 87 32.50 17.38 8.17
CA LEU A 87 31.44 16.54 8.71
C LEU A 87 31.42 15.13 8.06
N MET A 88 31.59 15.06 6.74
CA MET A 88 31.62 13.78 6.02
C MET A 88 32.77 12.89 6.49
N GLN A 89 33.96 13.45 6.70
CA GLN A 89 35.12 12.69 7.19
C GLN A 89 34.93 12.19 8.62
N GLU A 90 34.27 12.95 9.49
CA GLU A 90 33.91 12.49 10.83
C GLU A 90 32.81 11.41 10.80
N LEU A 91 31.81 11.56 9.94
CA LEU A 91 30.70 10.63 9.76
C LEU A 91 31.16 9.31 9.11
N GLY A 92 32.19 9.38 8.26
CA GLY A 92 32.75 8.24 7.54
C GLY A 92 32.06 7.94 6.23
N THR A 93 31.52 8.96 5.56
CA THR A 93 30.99 8.87 4.18
C THR A 93 31.91 9.61 3.22
N ASP A 94 32.02 9.13 2.00
CA ASP A 94 32.82 9.72 0.95
C ASP A 94 32.01 10.52 -0.09
N LEU A 95 30.66 10.47 -0.03
CA LEU A 95 29.78 11.07 -1.03
C LEU A 95 28.85 12.11 -0.42
N ILE A 96 28.74 13.28 -1.07
CA ILE A 96 27.74 14.31 -0.77
C ILE A 96 26.83 14.57 -1.95
N LEU A 97 25.52 14.73 -1.67
CA LEU A 97 24.54 15.19 -2.65
C LEU A 97 24.57 16.71 -2.75
N VAL A 98 24.81 17.22 -3.95
CA VAL A 98 24.60 18.63 -4.31
C VAL A 98 23.38 18.73 -5.19
N CYS A 99 22.30 19.33 -4.65
CA CYS A 99 21.08 19.59 -5.40
C CYS A 99 21.26 20.79 -6.34
N SER A 100 20.64 20.73 -7.52
CA SER A 100 20.61 21.88 -8.42
C SER A 100 20.00 23.10 -7.74
N ASN A 101 20.57 24.28 -8.06
CA ASN A 101 20.29 25.51 -7.36
C ASN A 101 18.85 26.00 -7.56
N CYS A 102 18.18 26.32 -6.45
CA CYS A 102 16.81 26.88 -6.44
C CYS A 102 16.80 28.35 -6.04
N SER A 103 17.93 28.93 -5.67
CA SER A 103 18.03 30.32 -5.23
C SER A 103 17.63 31.31 -6.33
N PRO A 104 16.82 32.33 -6.02
CA PRO A 104 16.54 33.40 -6.97
C PRO A 104 17.79 34.22 -7.36
N LEU A 105 18.88 34.07 -6.62
CA LEU A 105 20.15 34.75 -6.88
C LEU A 105 21.06 33.97 -7.83
N SER A 106 20.77 32.72 -8.13
CA SER A 106 21.59 31.92 -9.05
C SER A 106 21.51 32.44 -10.49
N LEU A 107 22.64 32.40 -11.19
CA LEU A 107 22.81 32.90 -12.55
C LEU A 107 22.62 31.80 -13.59
N PRO A 108 22.02 32.08 -14.75
CA PRO A 108 21.83 31.11 -15.83
C PRO A 108 23.09 30.97 -16.70
N ASP A 109 24.25 30.92 -16.05
CA ASP A 109 25.57 30.87 -16.69
C ASP A 109 26.13 29.46 -16.60
N ARG A 110 26.04 28.71 -17.72
CA ARG A 110 26.47 27.34 -17.77
C ARG A 110 27.96 27.15 -17.57
N ASP A 111 28.77 28.01 -18.15
CA ASP A 111 30.23 27.89 -18.02
C ASP A 111 30.66 28.07 -16.55
N ARG A 112 30.01 28.99 -15.87
CA ARG A 112 30.16 29.18 -14.41
C ARG A 112 29.76 27.97 -13.61
N ILE A 113 28.63 27.31 -13.97
CA ILE A 113 28.21 26.08 -13.29
C ILE A 113 29.27 24.99 -13.47
N VAL A 114 29.79 24.82 -14.67
CA VAL A 114 30.88 23.86 -14.97
C VAL A 114 32.15 24.19 -14.16
N ASP A 115 32.56 25.45 -14.14
CA ASP A 115 33.74 25.91 -13.38
C ASP A 115 33.55 25.69 -11.86
N ASP A 116 32.37 25.98 -11.31
CA ASP A 116 32.03 25.75 -9.91
C ASP A 116 32.15 24.27 -9.54
N PHE A 117 31.63 23.38 -10.37
CA PHE A 117 31.73 21.93 -10.12
C PHE A 117 33.14 21.40 -10.37
N ALA A 118 33.91 21.93 -11.30
CA ALA A 118 35.28 21.54 -11.52
C ALA A 118 36.15 21.87 -10.28
N GLU A 119 35.99 23.06 -9.73
CA GLU A 119 36.69 23.47 -8.49
C GLU A 119 36.20 22.63 -7.29
N LEU A 120 34.87 22.41 -7.12
CA LEU A 120 34.33 21.65 -6.00
C LEU A 120 34.82 20.18 -6.05
N ALA A 121 34.82 19.57 -7.22
CA ALA A 121 35.29 18.20 -7.43
C ALA A 121 36.79 18.06 -7.12
N GLY A 122 37.61 19.05 -7.52
CA GLY A 122 39.03 19.08 -7.20
C GLY A 122 39.27 19.14 -5.69
N ARG A 123 38.55 20.01 -4.97
CA ARG A 123 38.64 20.15 -3.51
C ARG A 123 38.18 18.87 -2.78
N ALA A 124 37.07 18.29 -3.19
CA ALA A 124 36.57 17.04 -2.63
C ALA A 124 37.55 15.88 -2.85
N HIS A 125 38.06 15.74 -4.08
CA HIS A 125 38.97 14.67 -4.47
C HIS A 125 40.29 14.73 -3.69
N ALA A 126 40.83 15.93 -3.45
CA ALA A 126 42.03 16.15 -2.62
C ALA A 126 41.84 15.62 -1.18
N ARG A 127 40.63 15.45 -0.72
CA ARG A 127 40.25 14.92 0.60
C ARG A 127 39.72 13.45 0.53
N ALA A 128 39.85 12.77 -0.61
CA ALA A 128 39.30 11.45 -0.90
C ALA A 128 37.78 11.43 -0.77
N LEU A 129 37.09 12.52 -1.14
CA LEU A 129 35.64 12.67 -1.16
C LEU A 129 35.14 12.82 -2.61
N ARG A 130 33.87 12.59 -2.79
CA ARG A 130 33.16 12.67 -4.08
C ARG A 130 31.90 13.56 -3.96
N VAL A 131 31.56 14.18 -5.06
CA VAL A 131 30.37 15.04 -5.21
C VAL A 131 29.43 14.40 -6.20
N GLY A 132 28.18 14.20 -5.79
CA GLY A 132 27.10 13.76 -6.68
C GLY A 132 26.17 14.93 -7.00
N TYR A 133 26.00 15.24 -8.27
CA TYR A 133 25.11 16.32 -8.72
C TYR A 133 23.73 15.77 -9.08
N GLU A 134 22.69 16.36 -8.50
CA GLU A 134 21.29 15.99 -8.73
C GLU A 134 20.52 17.15 -9.34
N ALA A 135 19.70 16.87 -10.36
CA ALA A 135 18.75 17.82 -10.93
C ALA A 135 17.39 17.72 -10.21
N LEU A 136 17.07 18.68 -9.35
CA LEU A 136 15.75 18.80 -8.76
C LEU A 136 14.69 19.17 -9.82
N ALA A 137 13.50 18.56 -9.79
CA ALA A 137 12.42 18.88 -10.75
C ALA A 137 12.00 20.36 -10.73
N TRP A 138 12.27 21.08 -9.65
CA TRP A 138 12.04 22.53 -9.50
C TRP A 138 13.33 23.35 -9.49
N GLY A 139 14.45 22.78 -9.89
CA GLY A 139 15.73 23.49 -10.04
C GLY A 139 15.59 24.69 -10.96
N ARG A 140 16.25 25.78 -10.62
CA ARG A 140 16.04 27.04 -11.33
C ARG A 140 16.56 27.03 -12.77
N HIS A 141 17.77 26.52 -12.97
CA HIS A 141 18.44 26.48 -14.27
C HIS A 141 18.72 25.06 -14.76
N VAL A 142 18.95 24.14 -13.83
CA VAL A 142 19.12 22.70 -14.06
C VAL A 142 17.98 21.97 -13.36
N ASN A 143 17.06 21.38 -14.12
CA ASN A 143 15.89 20.69 -13.59
C ASN A 143 15.54 19.40 -14.36
N ASP A 144 16.47 18.94 -15.17
CA ASP A 144 16.42 17.74 -15.98
C ASP A 144 17.72 16.96 -15.78
N HIS A 145 17.66 15.64 -15.57
CA HIS A 145 18.86 14.85 -15.36
C HIS A 145 19.82 14.88 -16.57
N ARG A 146 19.33 15.15 -17.78
CA ARG A 146 20.17 15.32 -18.98
C ARG A 146 21.04 16.56 -18.89
N ASP A 147 20.54 17.62 -18.28
CA ASP A 147 21.32 18.85 -18.06
C ASP A 147 22.39 18.63 -16.98
N SER A 148 22.04 18.00 -15.84
CA SER A 148 23.05 17.67 -14.81
C SER A 148 24.08 16.67 -15.33
N TRP A 149 23.66 15.67 -16.13
CA TRP A 149 24.59 14.76 -16.81
C TRP A 149 25.54 15.50 -17.74
N SER A 150 25.04 16.47 -18.52
CA SER A 150 25.88 17.25 -19.41
C SER A 150 26.95 18.06 -18.64
N VAL A 151 26.62 18.59 -17.44
CA VAL A 151 27.61 19.27 -16.57
C VAL A 151 28.66 18.28 -16.07
N VAL A 152 28.25 17.12 -15.56
CA VAL A 152 29.16 16.06 -15.07
C VAL A 152 30.14 15.62 -16.18
N ARG A 153 29.62 15.43 -17.38
CA ARG A 153 30.42 15.05 -18.57
C ARG A 153 31.41 16.15 -18.97
N ASP A 154 30.96 17.40 -18.99
CA ASP A 154 31.81 18.53 -19.43
C ASP A 154 32.92 18.83 -18.40
N VAL A 155 32.67 18.64 -17.09
CA VAL A 155 33.68 18.73 -16.04
C VAL A 155 34.68 17.57 -16.10
N ASP A 156 34.23 16.39 -16.43
CA ASP A 156 35.00 15.13 -16.55
C ASP A 156 36.05 14.93 -15.45
N HIS A 157 35.65 15.07 -14.20
CA HIS A 157 36.54 14.90 -13.05
C HIS A 157 36.18 13.64 -12.25
N PRO A 158 37.12 12.82 -11.73
CA PRO A 158 36.79 11.59 -10.98
C PRO A 158 36.08 11.88 -9.65
N GLY A 159 36.21 13.05 -9.08
CA GLY A 159 35.51 13.48 -7.86
C GLY A 159 34.09 13.99 -8.11
N LEU A 160 33.59 14.04 -9.38
CA LEU A 160 32.24 14.45 -9.73
C LEU A 160 31.51 13.34 -10.44
N GLY A 161 30.31 13.06 -10.03
CA GLY A 161 29.38 12.14 -10.67
C GLY A 161 27.93 12.61 -10.57
N LEU A 162 27.04 11.80 -11.09
CA LEU A 162 25.60 12.05 -11.07
C LEU A 162 24.95 11.31 -9.91
N ILE A 163 23.95 11.91 -9.30
CA ILE A 163 22.93 11.23 -8.50
C ILE A 163 21.61 11.36 -9.25
N LEU A 164 20.94 10.24 -9.45
CA LEU A 164 19.65 10.19 -10.10
C LEU A 164 18.56 9.88 -9.08
N ASP A 165 17.52 10.70 -9.06
CA ASP A 165 16.28 10.40 -8.35
C ASP A 165 15.16 10.17 -9.34
N SER A 166 14.50 9.01 -9.22
CA SER A 166 13.39 8.62 -10.08
C SER A 166 12.22 9.60 -10.01
N PHE A 167 11.93 10.17 -8.82
CA PHE A 167 10.85 11.16 -8.69
C PHE A 167 11.09 12.36 -9.62
N HIS A 168 12.29 12.93 -9.61
CA HIS A 168 12.57 14.12 -10.41
C HIS A 168 12.48 13.87 -11.90
N SER A 169 12.94 12.70 -12.36
CA SER A 169 12.84 12.30 -13.76
C SER A 169 11.40 12.03 -14.18
N LEU A 170 10.67 11.22 -13.40
CA LEU A 170 9.34 10.73 -13.76
C LEU A 170 8.25 11.80 -13.59
N ALA A 171 8.31 12.62 -12.54
CA ALA A 171 7.38 13.73 -12.34
C ALA A 171 7.41 14.73 -13.51
N ARG A 172 8.58 14.96 -14.09
CA ARG A 172 8.76 15.78 -15.30
C ARG A 172 8.47 15.02 -16.60
N LYS A 173 8.09 13.74 -16.50
CA LYS A 173 7.81 12.87 -17.67
C LYS A 173 9.00 12.78 -18.64
N ILE A 174 10.23 12.79 -18.10
CA ILE A 174 11.43 12.59 -18.91
C ILE A 174 11.48 11.12 -19.33
N PRO A 175 11.66 10.81 -20.61
CA PRO A 175 11.67 9.42 -21.08
C PRO A 175 12.81 8.61 -20.41
N SER A 176 12.49 7.42 -19.88
CA SER A 176 13.49 6.52 -19.27
C SER A 176 14.61 6.13 -20.25
N SER A 177 14.33 6.11 -21.56
CA SER A 177 15.34 5.84 -22.60
C SER A 177 16.53 6.82 -22.60
N SER A 178 16.35 8.05 -22.08
CA SER A 178 17.43 9.03 -21.95
C SER A 178 18.52 8.66 -20.95
N LEU A 179 18.23 7.70 -20.05
CA LEU A 179 19.22 7.15 -19.12
C LEU A 179 20.29 6.32 -19.82
N GLY A 180 20.00 5.82 -21.03
CA GLY A 180 20.93 5.06 -21.84
C GLY A 180 22.20 5.81 -22.27
N ASP A 181 22.20 7.14 -22.19
CA ASP A 181 23.33 7.99 -22.56
C ASP A 181 24.29 8.23 -21.37
N ILE A 182 23.94 7.76 -20.16
CA ILE A 182 24.73 7.98 -18.95
C ILE A 182 25.81 6.92 -18.82
N ASP A 183 27.05 7.35 -18.59
CA ASP A 183 28.15 6.46 -18.20
C ASP A 183 27.91 5.92 -16.77
N PRO A 184 27.69 4.61 -16.59
CA PRO A 184 27.45 4.05 -15.26
C PRO A 184 28.61 4.27 -14.28
N ALA A 185 29.84 4.45 -14.75
CA ALA A 185 31.00 4.77 -13.89
C ALA A 185 30.91 6.17 -13.26
N LYS A 186 30.13 7.06 -13.86
CA LYS A 186 29.85 8.41 -13.34
C LYS A 186 28.53 8.50 -12.57
N LEU A 187 27.77 7.43 -12.48
CA LEU A 187 26.55 7.37 -11.69
C LEU A 187 26.88 6.85 -10.28
N PHE A 188 26.94 7.76 -9.31
CA PHE A 188 27.46 7.44 -7.98
C PHE A 188 26.42 6.85 -7.03
N LEU A 189 25.16 7.25 -7.19
CA LEU A 189 24.05 6.74 -6.38
C LEU A 189 22.72 6.94 -7.15
N VAL A 190 21.79 6.03 -6.91
CA VAL A 190 20.44 6.10 -7.44
C VAL A 190 19.45 6.19 -6.28
N GLN A 191 18.63 7.25 -6.29
CA GLN A 191 17.51 7.41 -5.37
C GLN A 191 16.22 6.98 -6.06
N VAL A 192 15.40 6.22 -5.33
CA VAL A 192 14.17 5.64 -5.85
C VAL A 192 12.99 6.11 -5.02
N ALA A 193 12.00 6.66 -5.71
CA ALA A 193 10.70 7.00 -5.18
C ALA A 193 9.63 6.78 -6.25
N ASP A 194 8.48 6.33 -5.82
CA ASP A 194 7.24 6.30 -6.58
C ASP A 194 6.35 7.48 -6.16
N ALA A 195 5.26 7.75 -6.86
CA ALA A 195 4.26 8.73 -6.46
C ALA A 195 2.94 8.51 -7.21
N PRO A 196 1.79 8.94 -6.67
CA PRO A 196 0.56 9.06 -7.46
C PRO A 196 0.71 10.19 -8.50
N TRP A 197 0.04 10.06 -9.66
CA TRP A 197 -0.04 11.18 -10.61
C TRP A 197 -0.90 12.31 -10.05
N LEU A 198 -0.29 13.48 -9.81
CA LEU A 198 -0.96 14.67 -9.30
C LEU A 198 -0.66 15.88 -10.20
N ASP A 199 -1.64 16.77 -10.35
CA ASP A 199 -1.48 18.05 -11.03
C ASP A 199 -1.24 19.15 -9.98
N MET A 200 0.02 19.30 -9.59
CA MET A 200 0.46 20.26 -8.58
C MET A 200 1.90 20.69 -8.82
N ASP A 201 2.41 21.68 -8.07
CA ASP A 201 3.81 22.08 -8.15
C ASP A 201 4.75 20.94 -7.68
N TYR A 202 5.90 20.84 -8.35
CA TYR A 202 6.86 19.75 -8.10
C TYR A 202 7.41 19.74 -6.67
N LEU A 203 7.61 20.91 -6.03
CA LEU A 203 8.15 20.97 -4.69
C LEU A 203 7.16 20.39 -3.67
N SER A 204 5.91 20.82 -3.70
CA SER A 204 4.86 20.29 -2.82
C SER A 204 4.62 18.80 -3.09
N TRP A 205 4.61 18.40 -4.36
CA TRP A 205 4.48 16.98 -4.73
C TRP A 205 5.62 16.14 -4.16
N ALA A 206 6.88 16.55 -4.37
CA ALA A 206 8.07 15.88 -3.86
C ALA A 206 8.13 15.80 -2.33
N ARG A 207 7.56 16.79 -1.62
CA ARG A 207 7.67 16.90 -0.16
C ARG A 207 6.63 16.12 0.62
N HIS A 208 5.50 15.81 0.00
CA HIS A 208 4.34 15.26 0.72
C HIS A 208 3.79 13.95 0.14
N PHE A 209 4.10 13.62 -1.12
CA PHE A 209 3.41 12.56 -1.85
C PHE A 209 4.32 11.52 -2.50
N ARG A 210 5.62 11.48 -2.15
CA ARG A 210 6.47 10.38 -2.60
C ARG A 210 6.03 9.09 -1.92
N ASN A 211 6.00 8.01 -2.68
CA ASN A 211 5.68 6.67 -2.22
C ASN A 211 6.88 5.75 -2.40
N MET A 212 6.88 4.62 -1.71
CA MET A 212 7.81 3.54 -2.01
C MET A 212 7.45 2.88 -3.34
N PRO A 213 8.42 2.31 -4.08
CA PRO A 213 8.17 1.57 -5.30
C PRO A 213 7.01 0.57 -5.17
N GLY A 214 6.07 0.63 -6.11
CA GLY A 214 4.87 -0.20 -6.12
C GLY A 214 3.65 0.37 -5.38
N GLN A 215 3.80 1.44 -4.58
CA GLN A 215 2.68 2.09 -3.91
C GLN A 215 2.02 3.21 -4.75
N GLY A 216 2.78 3.85 -5.65
CA GLY A 216 2.32 4.91 -6.52
C GLY A 216 1.95 4.44 -7.93
N ASP A 217 1.98 5.38 -8.88
CA ASP A 217 1.57 5.18 -10.27
C ASP A 217 2.72 5.42 -11.27
N PHE A 218 3.92 5.79 -10.80
CA PHE A 218 5.05 6.05 -11.66
C PHE A 218 5.59 4.75 -12.28
N PRO A 219 6.10 4.77 -13.52
CA PRO A 219 6.72 3.60 -14.17
C PRO A 219 8.14 3.33 -13.65
N VAL A 220 8.28 3.21 -12.32
CA VAL A 220 9.59 3.05 -11.64
C VAL A 220 10.32 1.80 -12.12
N GLY A 221 9.59 0.70 -12.36
CA GLY A 221 10.18 -0.53 -12.86
C GLY A 221 10.78 -0.40 -14.27
N GLU A 222 10.20 0.45 -15.16
CA GLU A 222 10.77 0.76 -16.48
C GLU A 222 12.04 1.60 -16.33
N TRP A 223 11.99 2.63 -15.49
CA TRP A 223 13.11 3.50 -15.19
C TRP A 223 14.29 2.73 -14.58
N ALA A 224 14.03 1.85 -13.61
CA ALA A 224 15.05 1.01 -13.00
C ALA A 224 15.66 -0.01 -13.99
N ALA A 225 14.84 -0.58 -14.87
CA ALA A 225 15.31 -1.51 -15.90
C ALA A 225 16.35 -0.89 -16.84
N GLU A 226 16.19 0.39 -17.21
CA GLU A 226 17.18 1.10 -18.03
C GLU A 226 18.52 1.26 -17.30
N LEU A 227 18.52 1.60 -16.02
CA LEU A 227 19.74 1.72 -15.22
C LEU A 227 20.47 0.39 -15.07
N MET A 228 19.73 -0.69 -14.85
CA MET A 228 20.35 -2.03 -14.82
C MET A 228 20.89 -2.44 -16.20
N ARG A 229 20.23 -2.03 -17.29
CA ARG A 229 20.65 -2.31 -18.67
C ARG A 229 21.98 -1.62 -19.02
N ILE A 230 22.21 -0.41 -18.54
CA ILE A 230 23.50 0.29 -18.73
C ILE A 230 24.61 -0.21 -17.80
N GLY A 231 24.30 -1.14 -16.88
CA GLY A 231 25.26 -1.78 -15.98
C GLY A 231 25.51 -1.05 -14.66
N TYR A 232 24.54 -0.26 -14.18
CA TYR A 232 24.65 0.33 -12.84
C TYR A 232 24.59 -0.76 -11.76
N ASP A 233 25.61 -0.81 -10.90
CA ASP A 233 25.79 -1.80 -9.85
C ASP A 233 25.96 -1.18 -8.43
N GLY A 234 25.73 0.14 -8.30
CA GLY A 234 25.82 0.88 -7.07
C GLY A 234 24.63 0.69 -6.12
N PHE A 235 24.49 1.59 -5.16
CA PHE A 235 23.39 1.59 -4.20
C PHE A 235 22.10 2.12 -4.80
N TRP A 236 21.00 1.41 -4.52
CA TRP A 236 19.63 1.84 -4.75
C TRP A 236 19.03 2.29 -3.43
N SER A 237 18.78 3.57 -3.30
CA SER A 237 18.38 4.18 -2.05
C SER A 237 16.97 4.75 -2.11
N LEU A 238 16.20 4.55 -1.07
CA LEU A 238 14.87 5.16 -0.97
C LEU A 238 14.99 6.56 -0.40
N GLU A 239 14.48 7.55 -1.12
CA GLU A 239 14.32 8.91 -0.61
C GLU A 239 12.85 9.32 -0.65
N ILE A 240 12.14 9.05 0.45
CA ILE A 240 10.68 9.16 0.52
C ILE A 240 10.28 10.29 1.47
N PHE A 241 9.76 11.37 0.90
CA PHE A 241 9.10 12.43 1.65
C PHE A 241 7.59 12.22 1.58
N ASN A 242 7.02 11.70 2.68
CA ASN A 242 5.58 11.46 2.78
C ASN A 242 5.10 11.69 4.23
N ASP A 243 4.04 12.46 4.38
CA ASP A 243 3.51 12.83 5.69
C ASP A 243 2.95 11.61 6.45
N ARG A 244 2.50 10.57 5.76
CA ARG A 244 2.00 9.31 6.36
C ARG A 244 3.12 8.56 7.06
N PHE A 245 4.28 8.43 6.42
CA PHE A 245 5.42 7.69 6.98
C PHE A 245 6.02 8.39 8.19
N ARG A 246 5.83 9.72 8.30
CA ARG A 246 6.26 10.47 9.48
C ARG A 246 5.42 10.19 10.73
N SER A 247 4.21 9.67 10.60
CA SER A 247 3.36 9.23 11.70
C SER A 247 3.43 7.72 11.95
N GLY A 248 4.05 6.97 11.05
CA GLY A 248 4.17 5.53 11.13
C GLY A 248 5.29 5.04 12.05
N SER A 249 5.29 3.76 12.33
CA SER A 249 6.36 3.08 13.07
C SER A 249 7.66 3.06 12.27
N ALA A 250 8.77 3.46 12.87
CA ALA A 250 10.08 3.42 12.21
C ALA A 250 10.42 2.02 11.66
N ALA A 251 10.17 0.98 12.46
CA ALA A 251 10.42 -0.41 12.07
C ALA A 251 9.51 -0.85 10.91
N GLY A 252 8.21 -0.50 10.94
CA GLY A 252 7.27 -0.84 9.88
C GLY A 252 7.61 -0.15 8.57
N VAL A 253 7.90 1.16 8.61
CA VAL A 253 8.28 1.94 7.42
C VAL A 253 9.59 1.45 6.82
N ALA A 254 10.61 1.13 7.65
CA ALA A 254 11.86 0.56 7.17
C ALA A 254 11.66 -0.80 6.49
N LEU A 255 10.86 -1.68 7.09
CA LEU A 255 10.55 -3.00 6.53
C LEU A 255 9.80 -2.90 5.20
N ASP A 256 8.81 -2.01 5.10
CA ASP A 256 8.09 -1.77 3.84
C ASP A 256 9.00 -1.19 2.76
N GLY A 257 9.91 -0.29 3.15
CA GLY A 257 10.95 0.22 2.25
C GLY A 257 11.82 -0.90 1.69
N TYR A 258 12.31 -1.78 2.55
CA TYR A 258 13.12 -2.93 2.13
C TYR A 258 12.34 -3.86 1.17
N ARG A 259 11.10 -4.21 1.54
CA ARG A 259 10.19 -5.01 0.69
C ARG A 259 9.97 -4.38 -0.68
N SER A 260 9.82 -3.06 -0.73
CA SER A 260 9.58 -2.35 -1.98
C SER A 260 10.76 -2.44 -2.96
N LEU A 261 12.01 -2.39 -2.45
CA LEU A 261 13.21 -2.56 -3.28
C LEU A 261 13.39 -4.01 -3.76
N ILE A 262 13.15 -5.02 -2.89
CA ILE A 262 13.17 -6.43 -3.29
C ILE A 262 12.11 -6.70 -4.37
N ALA A 263 10.92 -6.16 -4.20
CA ALA A 263 9.84 -6.31 -5.18
C ALA A 263 10.15 -5.61 -6.50
N LEU A 264 10.80 -4.44 -6.45
CA LEU A 264 11.28 -3.72 -7.64
C LEU A 264 12.34 -4.52 -8.39
N GLU A 265 13.31 -5.10 -7.69
CA GLU A 265 14.33 -5.97 -8.29
C GLU A 265 13.70 -7.18 -8.99
N ASP A 266 12.75 -7.85 -8.33
CA ASP A 266 11.99 -8.97 -8.90
C ASP A 266 11.19 -8.55 -10.14
N GLU A 267 10.50 -7.40 -10.08
CA GLU A 267 9.75 -6.83 -11.20
C GLU A 267 10.67 -6.56 -12.40
N VAL A 268 11.82 -5.93 -12.17
CA VAL A 268 12.81 -5.65 -13.23
C VAL A 268 13.33 -6.95 -13.80
N GLY A 269 13.65 -7.94 -12.97
CA GLY A 269 14.13 -9.25 -13.42
C GLY A 269 13.13 -10.02 -14.29
N ARG A 270 11.83 -9.71 -14.19
CA ARG A 270 10.77 -10.30 -15.05
C ARG A 270 10.59 -9.58 -16.38
N ARG A 271 11.19 -8.41 -16.56
CA ARG A 271 11.07 -7.63 -17.81
C ARG A 271 11.95 -8.23 -18.92
N PRO A 272 11.51 -8.20 -20.16
CA PRO A 272 12.33 -8.64 -21.28
C PRO A 272 13.65 -7.85 -21.40
N ARG A 273 14.73 -8.54 -21.73
CA ARG A 273 16.05 -7.94 -22.01
C ARG A 273 16.74 -7.28 -20.81
N THR A 274 16.36 -7.60 -19.60
CA THR A 274 17.10 -7.20 -18.40
C THR A 274 18.26 -8.15 -18.11
N PRO A 275 19.39 -7.66 -17.58
CA PRO A 275 20.55 -8.50 -17.27
C PRO A 275 20.39 -9.32 -15.98
N VAL A 276 19.33 -9.07 -15.20
CA VAL A 276 19.06 -9.71 -13.91
C VAL A 276 17.94 -10.72 -14.02
N ALA A 277 18.02 -11.80 -13.24
CA ALA A 277 16.95 -12.78 -13.13
C ALA A 277 15.94 -12.36 -12.04
N PRO A 278 14.69 -12.84 -12.10
CA PRO A 278 13.75 -12.68 -10.99
C PRO A 278 14.31 -13.27 -9.69
N THR A 279 14.12 -12.56 -8.59
CA THR A 279 14.65 -12.95 -7.27
C THR A 279 13.62 -13.64 -6.37
N LEU A 280 12.32 -13.45 -6.66
CA LEU A 280 11.23 -14.02 -5.89
C LEU A 280 10.48 -15.10 -6.68
N PRO A 281 9.78 -16.05 -6.02
CA PRO A 281 8.76 -16.86 -6.67
C PRO A 281 7.71 -16.00 -7.39
N GLN A 282 6.90 -16.61 -8.27
CA GLN A 282 5.81 -15.90 -8.94
C GLN A 282 4.86 -15.28 -7.90
N LYS A 283 4.23 -14.14 -8.27
CA LYS A 283 3.18 -13.55 -7.45
C LYS A 283 2.03 -14.55 -7.28
N VAL A 284 1.45 -14.55 -6.09
CA VAL A 284 0.34 -15.45 -5.76
C VAL A 284 -0.89 -15.05 -6.57
N MET A 285 -1.44 -16.00 -7.33
CA MET A 285 -2.67 -15.81 -8.10
C MET A 285 -3.82 -16.55 -7.41
N PRO A 286 -4.71 -15.86 -6.68
CA PRO A 286 -5.90 -16.47 -6.11
C PRO A 286 -6.87 -16.89 -7.21
N THR A 287 -7.42 -18.11 -7.09
CA THR A 287 -8.43 -18.65 -8.00
C THR A 287 -9.83 -18.54 -7.42
N ALA A 288 -9.95 -18.48 -6.09
CA ALA A 288 -11.22 -18.26 -5.39
C ALA A 288 -10.97 -17.76 -3.94
N VAL A 289 -11.96 -17.09 -3.37
CA VAL A 289 -12.09 -16.96 -1.91
C VAL A 289 -12.86 -18.20 -1.44
N THR A 290 -12.18 -19.11 -0.77
CA THR A 290 -12.75 -20.41 -0.35
C THR A 290 -13.66 -20.26 0.85
N PHE A 291 -13.28 -19.41 1.81
CA PHE A 291 -14.10 -19.10 2.98
C PHE A 291 -13.69 -17.77 3.63
N LEU A 292 -14.59 -17.27 4.45
CA LEU A 292 -14.33 -16.20 5.42
C LEU A 292 -14.61 -16.77 6.82
N GLU A 293 -13.66 -16.61 7.74
CA GLU A 293 -13.82 -17.07 9.11
C GLU A 293 -14.08 -15.88 10.04
N PHE A 294 -15.16 -15.98 10.81
CA PHE A 294 -15.50 -15.07 11.88
C PHE A 294 -15.06 -15.67 13.21
N ALA A 295 -14.38 -14.89 14.01
CA ALA A 295 -14.26 -15.12 15.44
C ALA A 295 -15.49 -14.50 16.12
N ALA A 296 -16.11 -15.19 17.06
CA ALA A 296 -17.24 -14.69 17.81
C ALA A 296 -17.44 -15.50 19.11
N ASP A 297 -17.96 -14.88 20.15
CA ASP A 297 -18.48 -15.61 21.28
C ASP A 297 -19.83 -16.29 20.95
N ALA A 298 -20.41 -17.03 21.89
CA ALA A 298 -21.63 -17.79 21.64
C ALA A 298 -22.88 -16.90 21.39
N GLU A 299 -22.96 -15.72 22.02
CA GLU A 299 -24.07 -14.77 21.86
C GLU A 299 -23.95 -14.02 20.52
N GLU A 300 -22.76 -13.52 20.22
CA GLU A 300 -22.46 -12.87 18.93
C GLU A 300 -22.60 -13.85 17.75
N ALA A 301 -22.19 -15.10 17.91
CA ALA A 301 -22.35 -16.16 16.91
C ALA A 301 -23.83 -16.46 16.61
N ALA A 302 -24.68 -16.49 17.63
CA ALA A 302 -26.12 -16.68 17.41
C ALA A 302 -26.73 -15.51 16.63
N THR A 303 -26.41 -14.26 17.00
CA THR A 303 -26.87 -13.05 16.31
C THR A 303 -26.34 -12.96 14.86
N LEU A 304 -25.08 -13.36 14.63
CA LEU A 304 -24.51 -13.48 13.28
C LEU A 304 -25.24 -14.56 12.48
N GLY A 305 -25.56 -15.71 13.10
CA GLY A 305 -26.35 -16.79 12.48
C GLY A 305 -27.74 -16.34 12.03
N ASP A 306 -28.42 -15.50 12.83
CA ASP A 306 -29.70 -14.90 12.46
C ASP A 306 -29.55 -13.97 11.25
N THR A 307 -28.50 -13.14 11.23
CA THR A 307 -28.18 -12.25 10.09
C THR A 307 -27.89 -13.06 8.81
N LEU A 308 -27.10 -14.12 8.94
CA LEU A 308 -26.79 -15.02 7.81
C LEU A 308 -28.05 -15.76 7.31
N SER A 309 -28.93 -16.17 8.23
CA SER A 309 -30.22 -16.78 7.87
C SER A 309 -31.11 -15.80 7.10
N ALA A 310 -31.19 -14.54 7.54
CA ALA A 310 -31.91 -13.49 6.82
C ALA A 310 -31.34 -13.23 5.41
N LEU A 311 -30.01 -13.35 5.26
CA LEU A 311 -29.31 -13.32 3.97
C LEU A 311 -29.45 -14.62 3.18
N GLY A 312 -30.19 -15.61 3.69
CA GLY A 312 -30.47 -16.89 3.00
C GLY A 312 -29.38 -17.94 3.10
N PHE A 313 -28.37 -17.75 3.94
CA PHE A 313 -27.39 -18.80 4.24
C PHE A 313 -28.04 -19.91 5.08
N ALA A 314 -27.53 -21.11 4.94
CA ALA A 314 -27.89 -22.22 5.80
C ALA A 314 -26.65 -22.77 6.51
N ARG A 315 -26.79 -23.20 7.74
CA ARG A 315 -25.78 -23.96 8.45
C ARG A 315 -25.71 -25.36 7.82
N VAL A 316 -24.61 -25.63 7.11
CA VAL A 316 -24.40 -26.85 6.35
C VAL A 316 -23.44 -27.82 7.01
N GLY A 317 -22.65 -27.37 7.97
CA GLY A 317 -21.69 -28.23 8.66
C GLY A 317 -21.37 -27.75 10.07
N LYS A 318 -20.91 -28.69 10.90
CA LYS A 318 -20.34 -28.46 12.22
C LYS A 318 -18.98 -29.13 12.26
N HIS A 319 -17.98 -28.44 12.80
CA HIS A 319 -16.65 -29.02 12.96
C HIS A 319 -16.72 -30.24 13.89
N ARG A 320 -15.95 -31.30 13.56
CA ARG A 320 -16.02 -32.58 14.25
C ARG A 320 -15.62 -32.53 15.72
N ARG A 321 -14.79 -31.56 16.12
CA ARG A 321 -14.19 -31.46 17.46
C ARG A 321 -14.29 -30.10 18.10
N LYS A 322 -14.38 -29.03 17.31
CA LYS A 322 -14.34 -27.64 17.75
C LYS A 322 -15.72 -27.00 17.71
N ALA A 323 -15.91 -25.95 18.48
CA ALA A 323 -17.10 -25.11 18.44
C ALA A 323 -17.06 -24.20 17.19
N VAL A 324 -17.06 -24.81 16.00
CA VAL A 324 -16.96 -24.13 14.70
C VAL A 324 -18.09 -24.59 13.80
N GLU A 325 -18.77 -23.64 13.19
CA GLU A 325 -19.89 -23.87 12.28
C GLU A 325 -19.56 -23.40 10.86
N ARG A 326 -20.04 -24.15 9.86
CA ARG A 326 -19.98 -23.77 8.46
C ARG A 326 -21.35 -23.38 7.95
N TRP A 327 -21.44 -22.18 7.40
CA TRP A 327 -22.61 -21.62 6.74
C TRP A 327 -22.34 -21.45 5.25
N ALA A 328 -23.30 -21.77 4.38
CA ALA A 328 -23.10 -21.68 2.94
C ALA A 328 -24.31 -21.17 2.19
N GLN A 329 -24.05 -20.49 1.07
CA GLN A 329 -24.99 -20.17 0.01
C GLN A 329 -24.22 -19.99 -1.30
N GLY A 330 -24.65 -20.64 -2.40
CA GLY A 330 -23.90 -20.65 -3.65
C GLY A 330 -22.49 -21.21 -3.43
N ALA A 331 -21.48 -20.48 -3.90
CA ALA A 331 -20.08 -20.83 -3.66
C ALA A 331 -19.50 -20.15 -2.40
N ILE A 332 -20.30 -19.38 -1.67
CA ILE A 332 -19.86 -18.63 -0.49
C ILE A 332 -19.89 -19.55 0.73
N ASN A 333 -18.75 -19.62 1.47
CA ASN A 333 -18.65 -20.27 2.75
C ASN A 333 -18.26 -19.28 3.83
N ILE A 334 -19.02 -19.25 4.91
CA ILE A 334 -18.73 -18.49 6.11
C ILE A 334 -18.55 -19.48 7.25
N VAL A 335 -17.42 -19.35 7.95
CA VAL A 335 -17.09 -20.16 9.12
C VAL A 335 -17.26 -19.28 10.35
N ILE A 336 -17.96 -19.75 11.37
CA ILE A 336 -18.09 -19.07 12.67
C ILE A 336 -17.32 -19.90 13.70
N ASN A 337 -16.26 -19.36 14.23
CA ASN A 337 -15.39 -19.99 15.21
C ASN A 337 -15.67 -19.43 16.59
N GLN A 338 -16.21 -20.30 17.48
CA GLN A 338 -16.63 -19.99 18.84
C GLN A 338 -15.73 -20.67 19.88
N GLU A 339 -14.51 -21.08 19.47
CA GLU A 339 -13.57 -21.71 20.39
C GLU A 339 -13.20 -20.74 21.53
N ALA A 340 -13.11 -21.28 22.75
CA ALA A 340 -12.77 -20.52 23.95
C ALA A 340 -11.24 -20.36 24.14
N GLU A 341 -10.45 -20.82 23.18
CA GLU A 341 -8.98 -20.78 23.20
C GLU A 341 -8.43 -20.59 21.78
N GLY A 342 -7.15 -20.24 21.67
CA GLY A 342 -6.44 -20.14 20.40
C GLY A 342 -6.62 -18.78 19.71
N PHE A 343 -6.32 -18.77 18.37
CA PHE A 343 -6.23 -17.54 17.61
C PHE A 343 -7.58 -16.80 17.51
N ALA A 344 -8.65 -17.52 17.13
CA ALA A 344 -9.96 -16.90 16.95
C ALA A 344 -10.48 -16.29 18.25
N HIS A 345 -10.34 -17.00 19.38
CA HIS A 345 -10.70 -16.47 20.70
C HIS A 345 -9.92 -15.21 21.07
N SER A 346 -8.60 -15.23 20.87
CA SER A 346 -7.77 -14.03 21.14
C SER A 346 -8.16 -12.86 20.25
N PHE A 347 -8.56 -13.13 19.01
CA PHE A 347 -9.02 -12.13 18.06
C PHE A 347 -10.39 -11.56 18.47
N ASP A 348 -11.32 -12.40 18.92
CA ASP A 348 -12.62 -12.02 19.42
C ASP A 348 -12.52 -11.12 20.65
N ILE A 349 -11.68 -11.47 21.64
CA ILE A 349 -11.45 -10.65 22.85
C ILE A 349 -11.05 -9.21 22.48
N VAL A 350 -10.24 -9.03 21.43
CA VAL A 350 -9.76 -7.69 21.03
C VAL A 350 -10.77 -6.97 20.16
N HIS A 351 -11.36 -7.66 19.18
CA HIS A 351 -12.12 -7.06 18.10
C HIS A 351 -13.64 -7.31 18.20
N GLY A 352 -14.08 -8.29 19.01
CA GLY A 352 -15.43 -8.84 19.02
C GLY A 352 -15.74 -9.59 17.73
N ALA A 353 -17.01 -9.95 17.54
CA ALA A 353 -17.42 -10.69 16.36
C ALA A 353 -16.97 -10.02 15.05
N SER A 354 -16.06 -10.67 14.34
CA SER A 354 -15.39 -10.08 13.19
C SER A 354 -14.67 -11.10 12.32
N VAL A 355 -14.36 -10.73 11.07
CA VAL A 355 -13.60 -11.58 10.16
C VAL A 355 -12.15 -11.68 10.63
N CYS A 356 -11.77 -12.81 11.15
CA CYS A 356 -10.41 -13.10 11.63
C CYS A 356 -9.53 -13.77 10.58
N ALA A 357 -10.12 -14.40 9.54
CA ALA A 357 -9.34 -15.03 8.48
C ALA A 357 -10.07 -15.06 7.13
N ILE A 358 -9.24 -15.10 6.06
CA ILE A 358 -9.66 -15.25 4.66
C ILE A 358 -8.97 -16.48 4.11
N GLY A 359 -9.71 -17.48 3.64
CA GLY A 359 -9.18 -18.65 2.94
C GLY A 359 -9.13 -18.40 1.44
N LEU A 360 -7.97 -18.54 0.83
CA LEU A 360 -7.74 -18.35 -0.60
C LEU A 360 -7.32 -19.66 -1.25
N SER A 361 -7.99 -20.03 -2.35
CA SER A 361 -7.51 -21.09 -3.24
C SER A 361 -6.41 -20.53 -4.14
N VAL A 362 -5.28 -21.22 -4.22
CA VAL A 362 -4.08 -20.84 -4.98
C VAL A 362 -3.49 -22.05 -5.69
N ALA A 363 -2.80 -21.82 -6.82
CA ALA A 363 -2.26 -22.90 -7.63
C ALA A 363 -1.04 -23.62 -7.03
N ASP A 364 -0.25 -22.91 -6.19
CA ASP A 364 1.02 -23.41 -5.62
C ASP A 364 1.23 -22.81 -4.22
N VAL A 365 0.84 -23.56 -3.21
CA VAL A 365 0.95 -23.15 -1.81
C VAL A 365 2.41 -23.02 -1.36
N PRO A 366 3.32 -23.98 -1.63
CA PRO A 366 4.73 -23.83 -1.30
C PRO A 366 5.38 -22.56 -1.85
N SER A 367 5.12 -22.23 -3.11
CA SER A 367 5.64 -21.03 -3.77
C SER A 367 5.06 -19.74 -3.14
N ALA A 368 3.78 -19.74 -2.79
CA ALA A 368 3.13 -18.61 -2.10
C ALA A 368 3.76 -18.33 -0.73
N LEU A 369 4.02 -19.38 0.04
CA LEU A 369 4.68 -19.29 1.35
C LEU A 369 6.13 -18.84 1.24
N GLN A 370 6.86 -19.33 0.24
CA GLN A 370 8.25 -18.91 0.01
C GLN A 370 8.30 -17.43 -0.35
N ARG A 371 7.43 -16.96 -1.27
CA ARG A 371 7.33 -15.54 -1.62
C ARG A 371 7.00 -14.68 -0.39
N ALA A 372 6.07 -15.12 0.45
CA ALA A 372 5.73 -14.40 1.68
C ALA A 372 6.94 -14.32 2.63
N ALA A 373 7.70 -15.41 2.78
CA ALA A 373 8.92 -15.46 3.61
C ALA A 373 10.00 -14.52 3.07
N ASP A 374 10.26 -14.53 1.76
CA ASP A 374 11.25 -13.66 1.10
C ASP A 374 10.88 -12.17 1.23
N LEU A 375 9.58 -11.85 1.28
CA LEU A 375 9.05 -10.52 1.58
C LEU A 375 8.96 -10.22 3.09
N SER A 376 9.48 -11.10 3.95
CA SER A 376 9.41 -10.96 5.41
C SER A 376 7.97 -10.77 5.93
N ILE A 377 6.98 -11.40 5.27
CA ILE A 377 5.60 -11.47 5.75
C ILE A 377 5.50 -12.60 6.78
N PRO A 378 5.04 -12.31 8.03
CA PRO A 378 5.04 -13.31 9.08
C PRO A 378 4.09 -14.48 8.76
N ARG A 379 4.60 -15.70 8.84
CA ARG A 379 3.75 -16.91 8.87
C ARG A 379 3.07 -17.03 10.22
N PHE A 380 1.91 -17.65 10.20
CA PHE A 380 1.25 -18.04 11.42
C PHE A 380 1.16 -19.57 11.49
N GLU A 381 1.65 -20.12 12.58
CA GLU A 381 1.63 -21.54 12.85
C GLU A 381 0.91 -21.79 14.18
N GLN A 382 -0.04 -22.69 14.16
CA GLN A 382 -0.71 -23.18 15.36
C GLN A 382 -0.69 -24.70 15.39
N SER A 383 -0.73 -25.26 16.58
CA SER A 383 -0.90 -26.69 16.75
C SER A 383 -2.30 -27.11 16.28
N VAL A 384 -2.38 -28.17 15.52
CA VAL A 384 -3.63 -28.81 15.10
C VAL A 384 -3.87 -30.08 15.88
N GLY A 385 -5.13 -30.42 16.11
CA GLY A 385 -5.50 -31.66 16.77
C GLY A 385 -5.22 -32.91 15.92
N PRO A 386 -5.24 -34.11 16.50
CA PRO A 386 -5.03 -35.35 15.75
C PRO A 386 -6.09 -35.53 14.65
N GLY A 387 -5.64 -35.61 13.38
CA GLY A 387 -6.49 -35.76 12.22
C GLY A 387 -7.12 -34.46 11.69
N GLU A 388 -6.75 -33.29 12.25
CA GLU A 388 -7.07 -31.99 11.69
C GLU A 388 -6.05 -31.58 10.61
N MET A 389 -6.48 -30.81 9.64
CA MET A 389 -5.61 -30.29 8.57
C MET A 389 -4.79 -29.10 9.06
N GLN A 390 -3.51 -29.11 8.78
CA GLN A 390 -2.67 -27.93 8.94
C GLN A 390 -2.74 -27.08 7.66
N ILE A 391 -3.59 -26.05 7.66
CA ILE A 391 -3.72 -25.13 6.53
C ILE A 391 -2.70 -24.01 6.74
N PRO A 392 -1.72 -23.84 5.82
CA PRO A 392 -0.70 -22.80 5.95
C PRO A 392 -1.31 -21.41 5.86
N SER A 393 -0.78 -20.49 6.68
CA SER A 393 -1.29 -19.11 6.70
C SER A 393 -0.20 -18.08 6.94
N VAL A 394 -0.51 -16.84 6.55
CA VAL A 394 0.29 -15.64 6.79
C VAL A 394 -0.55 -14.57 7.48
N ARG A 395 0.12 -13.63 8.16
CA ARG A 395 -0.55 -12.48 8.78
C ARG A 395 -1.00 -11.48 7.72
N GLY A 396 -2.24 -11.04 7.84
CA GLY A 396 -2.87 -10.00 7.04
C GLY A 396 -3.25 -8.75 7.86
N VAL A 397 -4.11 -7.92 7.30
CA VAL A 397 -4.56 -6.65 7.89
C VAL A 397 -5.09 -6.86 9.31
N GLY A 398 -4.61 -6.01 10.24
CA GLY A 398 -5.04 -6.04 11.63
C GLY A 398 -4.66 -7.32 12.38
N GLY A 399 -3.69 -8.07 11.89
CA GLY A 399 -3.29 -9.35 12.50
C GLY A 399 -4.19 -10.53 12.11
N SER A 400 -5.18 -10.34 11.22
CA SER A 400 -5.99 -11.42 10.64
C SER A 400 -5.11 -12.44 9.90
N LEU A 401 -5.67 -13.57 9.49
CA LEU A 401 -4.95 -14.60 8.75
C LEU A 401 -5.40 -14.66 7.29
N ILE A 402 -4.45 -14.98 6.42
CA ILE A 402 -4.74 -15.41 5.05
C ILE A 402 -4.26 -16.87 4.94
N TYR A 403 -5.21 -17.78 4.81
CA TYR A 403 -4.96 -19.20 4.58
C TYR A 403 -4.77 -19.47 3.08
N PHE A 404 -3.81 -20.32 2.74
CA PHE A 404 -3.59 -20.81 1.37
C PHE A 404 -4.01 -22.26 1.26
N ILE A 405 -4.92 -22.54 0.33
CA ILE A 405 -5.47 -23.86 0.04
C ILE A 405 -5.10 -24.19 -1.40
N GLU A 406 -4.56 -25.39 -1.62
CA GLU A 406 -4.22 -25.86 -2.96
C GLU A 406 -5.49 -25.95 -3.81
N HIS A 407 -5.43 -25.38 -5.02
CA HIS A 407 -6.56 -25.38 -5.94
C HIS A 407 -7.00 -26.82 -6.26
N GLY A 408 -8.32 -27.06 -6.16
CA GLY A 408 -8.89 -28.40 -6.32
C GLY A 408 -8.94 -29.23 -5.04
N SER A 409 -8.34 -28.75 -3.93
CA SER A 409 -8.36 -29.43 -2.63
C SER A 409 -9.37 -28.84 -1.65
N GLU A 410 -10.18 -27.85 -2.07
CA GLU A 410 -11.09 -27.13 -1.19
C GLU A 410 -12.15 -28.06 -0.56
N ALA A 411 -12.63 -29.05 -1.33
CA ALA A 411 -13.58 -30.04 -0.84
C ALA A 411 -13.01 -30.89 0.32
N VAL A 412 -11.70 -31.20 0.28
CA VAL A 412 -11.04 -32.01 1.30
C VAL A 412 -11.07 -31.30 2.66
N VAL A 413 -10.96 -29.97 2.70
CA VAL A 413 -11.09 -29.19 3.95
C VAL A 413 -12.45 -29.44 4.59
N TRP A 414 -13.52 -29.37 3.79
CA TRP A 414 -14.87 -29.54 4.30
C TRP A 414 -15.16 -31.00 4.72
N GLU A 415 -14.69 -31.96 3.96
CA GLU A 415 -14.92 -33.38 4.23
C GLU A 415 -14.14 -33.88 5.45
N SER A 416 -12.91 -33.39 5.65
CA SER A 416 -12.08 -33.82 6.78
C SER A 416 -12.48 -33.16 8.09
N GLU A 417 -12.75 -31.86 8.07
CA GLU A 417 -12.94 -31.05 9.28
C GLU A 417 -14.39 -31.02 9.77
N PHE A 418 -15.38 -31.15 8.87
CA PHE A 418 -16.79 -30.91 9.21
C PHE A 418 -17.68 -32.16 9.07
N GLU A 419 -18.61 -32.30 9.99
CA GLU A 419 -19.79 -33.16 9.82
C GLU A 419 -20.82 -32.42 8.97
N THR A 420 -21.32 -33.07 7.93
CA THR A 420 -22.36 -32.51 7.05
C THR A 420 -23.70 -32.51 7.76
N LEU A 421 -24.28 -31.36 8.03
CA LEU A 421 -25.62 -31.20 8.61
C LEU A 421 -26.71 -31.12 7.54
N ARG A 422 -26.35 -30.62 6.36
CA ARG A 422 -27.23 -30.46 5.22
C ARG A 422 -26.49 -30.80 3.95
N SER A 423 -27.08 -31.67 3.14
CA SER A 423 -26.59 -32.03 1.81
C SER A 423 -27.32 -31.26 0.72
N GLY A 424 -26.61 -30.98 -0.37
CA GLY A 424 -27.13 -30.29 -1.56
C GLY A 424 -26.95 -28.77 -1.52
N PRO A 425 -27.23 -28.12 -2.66
CA PRO A 425 -27.01 -26.68 -2.80
C PRO A 425 -27.98 -25.86 -1.93
N VAL A 426 -27.53 -24.72 -1.45
CA VAL A 426 -28.33 -23.72 -0.76
C VAL A 426 -28.53 -22.54 -1.71
N GLU A 427 -29.73 -22.39 -2.24
CA GLU A 427 -30.05 -21.28 -3.15
C GLU A 427 -30.25 -19.95 -2.41
N GLY A 428 -30.85 -19.98 -1.21
CA GLY A 428 -31.11 -18.84 -0.36
C GLY A 428 -31.80 -17.69 -1.06
N ILE A 429 -31.20 -16.48 -0.98
CA ILE A 429 -31.69 -15.29 -1.69
C ILE A 429 -31.06 -15.14 -3.09
N GLY A 430 -30.24 -16.09 -3.53
CA GLY A 430 -29.57 -16.09 -4.84
C GLY A 430 -28.17 -15.48 -4.83
N LEU A 431 -27.46 -15.53 -3.69
CA LEU A 431 -26.04 -15.12 -3.63
C LEU A 431 -25.16 -16.22 -4.23
N SER A 432 -24.20 -15.81 -5.04
CA SER A 432 -23.34 -16.72 -5.81
C SER A 432 -21.89 -16.78 -5.32
N THR A 433 -21.23 -15.62 -5.17
CA THR A 433 -19.81 -15.50 -4.83
C THR A 433 -19.55 -14.27 -3.97
N ILE A 434 -18.37 -14.19 -3.37
CA ILE A 434 -17.86 -12.97 -2.74
C ILE A 434 -17.38 -12.03 -3.86
N ASP A 435 -17.95 -10.81 -3.93
CA ASP A 435 -17.54 -9.80 -4.92
C ASP A 435 -16.28 -9.05 -4.47
N HIS A 436 -16.29 -8.53 -3.25
CA HIS A 436 -15.13 -7.88 -2.66
C HIS A 436 -15.18 -7.87 -1.13
N ILE A 437 -14.01 -7.65 -0.53
CA ILE A 437 -13.81 -7.54 0.91
C ILE A 437 -13.26 -6.14 1.20
N ALA A 438 -13.97 -5.36 2.00
CA ALA A 438 -13.54 -4.02 2.35
C ALA A 438 -12.85 -3.99 3.70
N GLN A 439 -11.62 -3.54 3.70
CA GLN A 439 -10.79 -3.39 4.88
C GLN A 439 -10.59 -1.91 5.19
N THR A 440 -10.66 -1.56 6.46
CA THR A 440 -10.35 -0.22 6.96
C THR A 440 -9.05 -0.29 7.75
N THR A 441 -8.11 0.61 7.43
CA THR A 441 -6.78 0.67 8.01
C THR A 441 -6.52 2.05 8.61
N PHE A 442 -5.53 2.15 9.50
CA PHE A 442 -5.03 3.44 9.94
C PHE A 442 -4.46 4.22 8.74
N TYR A 443 -4.48 5.56 8.86
CA TYR A 443 -4.03 6.44 7.78
C TYR A 443 -2.57 6.19 7.40
N GLU A 444 -1.71 6.02 8.39
CA GLU A 444 -0.29 5.75 8.26
C GLU A 444 0.03 4.38 7.68
N GLU A 445 -0.85 3.39 7.85
CA GLU A 445 -0.66 2.02 7.37
C GLU A 445 -1.25 1.76 5.97
N PHE A 446 -2.04 2.69 5.45
CA PHE A 446 -2.77 2.48 4.19
C PHE A 446 -1.86 2.05 3.03
N LEU A 447 -0.74 2.77 2.84
CA LEU A 447 0.20 2.46 1.77
C LEU A 447 0.98 1.17 2.03
N SER A 448 1.22 0.81 3.29
CA SER A 448 1.82 -0.48 3.68
C SER A 448 0.95 -1.65 3.23
N TRP A 449 -0.36 -1.56 3.42
CA TRP A 449 -1.30 -2.60 2.97
C TRP A 449 -1.49 -2.62 1.46
N VAL A 450 -1.44 -1.47 0.77
CA VAL A 450 -1.37 -1.44 -0.70
C VAL A 450 -0.12 -2.19 -1.19
N LEU A 451 1.05 -1.92 -0.59
CA LEU A 451 2.30 -2.61 -0.91
C LEU A 451 2.22 -4.12 -0.63
N TYR A 452 1.66 -4.50 0.53
CA TYR A 452 1.47 -5.89 0.93
C TYR A 452 0.74 -6.68 -0.16
N TYR A 453 -0.45 -6.19 -0.59
CA TYR A 453 -1.22 -6.87 -1.63
C TYR A 453 -0.52 -6.84 -2.98
N ALA A 454 0.08 -5.73 -3.38
CA ALA A 454 0.74 -5.57 -4.67
C ALA A 454 2.02 -6.41 -4.82
N THR A 455 2.72 -6.68 -3.71
CA THR A 455 3.97 -7.46 -3.73
C THR A 455 3.75 -8.95 -3.57
N LEU A 456 2.79 -9.36 -2.74
CA LEU A 456 2.48 -10.78 -2.50
C LEU A 456 1.62 -11.37 -3.61
N PHE A 457 0.55 -10.67 -4.02
CA PHE A 457 -0.43 -11.17 -4.98
C PHE A 457 -0.27 -10.56 -6.38
N ASP A 458 -0.71 -11.30 -7.38
CA ASP A 458 -0.82 -10.79 -8.75
C ASP A 458 -2.11 -10.00 -8.90
N VAL A 459 -2.02 -8.72 -8.55
CA VAL A 459 -3.14 -7.78 -8.53
C VAL A 459 -2.79 -6.49 -9.27
N THR A 460 -3.82 -5.86 -9.81
CA THR A 460 -3.79 -4.47 -10.29
C THR A 460 -4.40 -3.55 -9.25
N LYS A 461 -3.89 -2.31 -9.18
CA LYS A 461 -4.43 -1.26 -8.31
C LYS A 461 -5.37 -0.36 -9.10
N THR A 462 -6.49 0.04 -8.52
CA THR A 462 -7.30 1.12 -9.07
C THR A 462 -6.70 2.49 -8.71
N VAL A 463 -7.15 3.54 -9.37
CA VAL A 463 -6.85 4.90 -8.94
C VAL A 463 -7.40 5.12 -7.53
N SER A 464 -6.60 5.73 -6.67
CA SER A 464 -7.04 6.12 -5.32
C SER A 464 -8.03 7.27 -5.40
N VAL A 465 -9.16 7.16 -4.69
CA VAL A 465 -10.22 8.17 -4.69
C VAL A 465 -10.48 8.71 -3.29
N GLN A 466 -10.92 9.97 -3.22
CA GLN A 466 -11.37 10.62 -2.00
C GLN A 466 -12.89 10.58 -1.97
N ILE A 467 -13.48 9.91 -0.99
CA ILE A 467 -14.91 9.74 -0.81
C ILE A 467 -15.39 10.69 0.30
N PRO A 468 -16.36 11.58 0.03
CA PRO A 468 -16.91 12.45 1.06
C PRO A 468 -17.72 11.64 2.10
N ASP A 469 -17.30 11.79 3.36
CA ASP A 469 -18.05 11.41 4.56
C ASP A 469 -18.64 12.70 5.15
N PRO A 470 -19.81 12.69 5.79
CA PRO A 470 -20.41 13.90 6.37
C PRO A 470 -19.49 14.72 7.29
N VAL A 471 -18.43 14.12 7.81
CA VAL A 471 -17.51 14.75 8.78
C VAL A 471 -16.04 14.66 8.36
N GLY A 472 -15.76 14.39 7.09
CA GLY A 472 -14.40 14.35 6.56
C GLY A 472 -14.29 13.65 5.22
N LEU A 473 -13.09 13.21 4.88
CA LEU A 473 -12.80 12.44 3.66
C LEU A 473 -12.30 11.05 4.02
N VAL A 474 -12.73 10.07 3.25
CA VAL A 474 -12.22 8.69 3.29
C VAL A 474 -11.45 8.44 2.00
N GLN A 475 -10.19 8.11 2.12
CA GLN A 475 -9.41 7.62 0.98
C GLN A 475 -9.76 6.16 0.75
N SER A 476 -10.01 5.79 -0.51
CA SER A 476 -10.33 4.42 -0.92
C SER A 476 -9.52 4.03 -2.15
N GLN A 477 -9.01 2.81 -2.15
CA GLN A 477 -8.34 2.20 -3.30
C GLN A 477 -8.63 0.71 -3.33
N ALA A 478 -8.93 0.17 -4.50
CA ALA A 478 -9.08 -1.26 -4.65
C ALA A 478 -7.83 -1.92 -5.25
N VAL A 479 -7.57 -3.15 -4.84
CA VAL A 479 -6.65 -4.07 -5.49
C VAL A 479 -7.46 -5.27 -5.98
N GLU A 480 -7.21 -5.71 -7.22
CA GLU A 480 -8.00 -6.76 -7.86
C GLU A 480 -7.07 -7.74 -8.57
N SER A 481 -7.24 -9.03 -8.32
CA SER A 481 -6.51 -10.07 -9.05
C SER A 481 -6.91 -10.12 -10.52
N VAL A 482 -5.98 -10.48 -11.39
CA VAL A 482 -6.19 -10.55 -12.85
C VAL A 482 -7.41 -11.43 -13.19
N GLY A 483 -7.61 -12.55 -12.48
CA GLY A 483 -8.77 -13.44 -12.62
C GLY A 483 -10.04 -12.95 -11.92
N LYS A 484 -10.03 -11.78 -11.28
CA LYS A 484 -11.13 -11.19 -10.49
C LYS A 484 -11.63 -12.07 -9.33
N ALA A 485 -10.87 -13.08 -8.95
CA ALA A 485 -11.19 -13.99 -7.85
C ALA A 485 -10.98 -13.35 -6.47
N LEU A 486 -10.13 -12.36 -6.38
CA LEU A 486 -9.88 -11.56 -5.16
C LEU A 486 -9.98 -10.08 -5.50
N ARG A 487 -10.85 -9.38 -4.78
CA ARG A 487 -10.91 -7.91 -4.79
C ARG A 487 -10.96 -7.42 -3.35
N ILE A 488 -9.99 -6.59 -2.98
CA ILE A 488 -9.89 -5.95 -1.67
C ILE A 488 -10.04 -4.45 -1.87
N THR A 489 -10.94 -3.81 -1.13
CA THR A 489 -10.98 -2.35 -1.04
C THR A 489 -10.34 -1.91 0.27
N LEU A 490 -9.34 -1.06 0.19
CA LEU A 490 -8.65 -0.47 1.33
C LEU A 490 -9.20 0.93 1.58
N ASN A 491 -9.59 1.22 2.80
CA ASN A 491 -10.16 2.50 3.20
C ASN A 491 -9.39 3.08 4.39
N SER A 492 -9.15 4.38 4.38
CA SER A 492 -8.53 5.08 5.52
C SER A 492 -9.01 6.52 5.60
N SER A 493 -8.87 7.14 6.77
CA SER A 493 -9.21 8.54 6.94
C SER A 493 -8.29 9.21 7.94
N ILE A 494 -7.87 10.43 7.62
CA ILE A 494 -7.13 11.30 8.56
C ILE A 494 -8.08 11.96 9.57
N ALA A 495 -9.35 12.13 9.21
CA ALA A 495 -10.35 12.75 10.06
C ALA A 495 -10.93 11.73 11.06
N GLN A 496 -10.69 11.97 12.34
CA GLN A 496 -11.02 11.06 13.45
C GLN A 496 -12.53 10.81 13.65
N ARG A 497 -13.39 11.61 13.04
CA ARG A 497 -14.85 11.53 13.22
C ARG A 497 -15.57 10.77 12.11
N THR A 498 -14.89 10.42 11.01
CA THR A 498 -15.46 9.63 9.92
C THR A 498 -15.91 8.24 10.38
N LEU A 499 -16.77 7.61 9.59
CA LEU A 499 -17.20 6.24 9.89
C LEU A 499 -16.02 5.26 9.87
N SER A 500 -15.06 5.45 8.99
CA SER A 500 -13.82 4.65 8.96
C SER A 500 -13.01 4.79 10.25
N ALA A 501 -12.77 6.02 10.73
CA ALA A 501 -12.03 6.24 11.97
C ALA A 501 -12.80 5.69 13.19
N ARG A 502 -14.12 5.81 13.21
CA ARG A 502 -14.96 5.24 14.29
C ARG A 502 -14.95 3.71 14.26
N PHE A 503 -14.91 3.10 13.08
CA PHE A 503 -14.73 1.67 12.95
C PHE A 503 -13.42 1.24 13.61
N LEU A 504 -12.29 1.86 13.25
CA LEU A 504 -10.97 1.55 13.82
C LEU A 504 -10.98 1.63 15.36
N ASN A 505 -11.58 2.68 15.91
CA ASN A 505 -11.69 2.87 17.37
C ASN A 505 -12.56 1.81 18.04
N LYS A 506 -13.69 1.44 17.42
CA LYS A 506 -14.59 0.44 18.00
C LYS A 506 -14.07 -0.99 17.81
N TYR A 507 -13.46 -1.23 16.69
CA TYR A 507 -12.84 -2.51 16.34
C TYR A 507 -11.50 -2.72 17.06
N MET A 508 -10.93 -1.65 17.65
CA MET A 508 -9.62 -1.65 18.31
C MET A 508 -8.47 -2.02 17.35
N GLY A 509 -8.53 -1.56 16.10
CA GLY A 509 -7.52 -1.87 15.10
C GLY A 509 -8.02 -1.80 13.64
N ALA A 510 -7.15 -2.19 12.71
CA ALA A 510 -7.50 -2.37 11.31
C ALA A 510 -8.22 -3.70 11.08
N GLY A 511 -9.12 -3.78 10.09
CA GLY A 511 -9.81 -5.04 9.81
C GLY A 511 -10.89 -4.93 8.73
N VAL A 512 -11.66 -6.01 8.55
CA VAL A 512 -12.75 -6.08 7.58
C VAL A 512 -13.97 -5.32 8.08
N GLN A 513 -14.38 -4.29 7.33
CA GLN A 513 -15.53 -3.45 7.65
C GLN A 513 -16.79 -3.92 6.94
N HIS A 514 -16.70 -4.41 5.69
CA HIS A 514 -17.84 -5.02 5.02
C HIS A 514 -17.45 -6.12 4.03
N LEU A 515 -18.44 -6.96 3.74
CA LEU A 515 -18.37 -8.03 2.77
C LEU A 515 -19.40 -7.78 1.69
N ALA A 516 -18.96 -7.72 0.44
CA ALA A 516 -19.85 -7.62 -0.71
C ALA A 516 -20.08 -9.00 -1.35
N LEU A 517 -21.34 -9.35 -1.47
CA LEU A 517 -21.81 -10.66 -1.96
C LEU A 517 -22.56 -10.47 -3.27
N ARG A 518 -22.19 -11.24 -4.27
CA ARG A 518 -22.74 -11.12 -5.62
C ARG A 518 -24.04 -11.90 -5.78
N THR A 519 -24.99 -11.30 -6.50
CA THR A 519 -26.19 -11.94 -7.03
C THR A 519 -26.36 -11.62 -8.52
N ASP A 520 -27.13 -12.44 -9.23
CA ASP A 520 -27.48 -12.19 -10.63
C ASP A 520 -28.87 -11.52 -10.77
N ASP A 521 -29.64 -11.40 -9.67
CA ASP A 521 -30.92 -10.65 -9.61
C ASP A 521 -31.03 -9.95 -8.26
N ILE A 522 -30.59 -8.69 -8.24
CA ILE A 522 -30.58 -7.85 -7.03
C ILE A 522 -31.98 -7.56 -6.49
N PHE A 523 -32.98 -7.48 -7.37
CA PHE A 523 -34.36 -7.20 -6.98
C PHE A 523 -35.00 -8.38 -6.27
N ALA A 524 -34.84 -9.58 -6.84
CA ALA A 524 -35.30 -10.80 -6.19
C ALA A 524 -34.56 -11.07 -4.87
N ALA A 525 -33.25 -10.81 -4.83
CA ALA A 525 -32.44 -10.93 -3.62
C ALA A 525 -32.92 -9.98 -2.52
N ALA A 526 -33.17 -8.69 -2.85
CA ALA A 526 -33.65 -7.70 -1.89
C ALA A 526 -35.05 -8.00 -1.36
N GLU A 527 -35.97 -8.45 -2.24
CA GLU A 527 -37.35 -8.86 -1.85
C GLU A 527 -37.30 -10.05 -0.87
N LYS A 528 -36.52 -11.10 -1.17
CA LYS A 528 -36.34 -12.27 -0.31
C LYS A 528 -35.64 -11.91 1.02
N ALA A 529 -34.56 -11.12 0.98
CA ALA A 529 -33.85 -10.70 2.19
C ALA A 529 -34.77 -9.93 3.15
N ARG A 530 -35.60 -9.02 2.60
CA ARG A 530 -36.60 -8.29 3.40
C ARG A 530 -37.67 -9.23 3.96
N ALA A 531 -38.16 -10.17 3.16
CA ALA A 531 -39.12 -11.17 3.64
C ALA A 531 -38.55 -12.05 4.75
N ASN A 532 -37.24 -12.33 4.73
CA ASN A 532 -36.53 -13.05 5.77
C ASN A 532 -36.22 -12.20 7.02
N GLY A 533 -36.59 -10.90 7.02
CA GLY A 533 -36.38 -10.00 8.15
C GLY A 533 -35.06 -9.27 8.18
N LEU A 534 -34.28 -9.25 7.06
CA LEU A 534 -33.03 -8.46 7.01
C LEU A 534 -33.32 -6.97 7.20
N GLU A 535 -32.68 -6.36 8.18
CA GLU A 535 -32.67 -4.90 8.33
C GLU A 535 -31.75 -4.26 7.30
N MET A 536 -32.34 -3.54 6.36
CA MET A 536 -31.62 -2.89 5.26
C MET A 536 -31.36 -1.41 5.57
N LEU A 537 -30.28 -0.88 5.00
CA LEU A 537 -29.94 0.54 5.08
C LEU A 537 -30.95 1.37 4.26
N GLU A 538 -31.57 2.35 4.89
CA GLU A 538 -32.54 3.23 4.22
C GLU A 538 -31.84 4.36 3.47
N ILE A 539 -32.20 4.49 2.19
CA ILE A 539 -31.70 5.55 1.29
C ILE A 539 -32.79 6.60 1.06
N THR A 540 -32.40 7.87 1.06
CA THR A 540 -33.36 8.98 0.91
C THR A 540 -33.94 9.07 -0.48
N ARG A 541 -35.16 9.60 -0.61
CA ARG A 541 -35.81 9.85 -1.90
C ARG A 541 -34.97 10.77 -2.79
N ASN A 542 -34.30 11.78 -2.21
CA ASN A 542 -33.44 12.71 -2.96
C ASN A 542 -32.35 12.01 -3.79
N TYR A 543 -31.83 10.89 -3.30
CA TYR A 543 -30.87 10.09 -4.06
C TYR A 543 -31.50 9.54 -5.34
N TYR A 544 -32.72 9.01 -5.27
CA TYR A 544 -33.39 8.41 -6.42
C TYR A 544 -33.81 9.44 -7.45
N ASP A 545 -34.22 10.63 -7.00
CA ASP A 545 -34.54 11.75 -7.89
C ASP A 545 -33.27 12.23 -8.65
N ASP A 546 -32.10 12.27 -7.98
CA ASP A 546 -30.81 12.59 -8.63
C ASP A 546 -30.39 11.50 -9.64
N VAL A 547 -30.48 10.23 -9.26
CA VAL A 547 -30.09 9.10 -10.11
C VAL A 547 -30.98 9.00 -11.35
N GLU A 548 -32.28 9.24 -11.19
CA GLU A 548 -33.24 9.29 -12.32
C GLU A 548 -32.79 10.35 -13.33
N ALA A 549 -32.52 11.56 -12.86
CA ALA A 549 -32.11 12.67 -13.71
C ALA A 549 -30.72 12.45 -14.34
N ARG A 550 -29.75 12.00 -13.55
CA ARG A 550 -28.35 11.82 -13.99
C ARG A 550 -28.17 10.74 -15.03
N PHE A 551 -28.90 9.62 -14.89
CA PHE A 551 -28.76 8.47 -15.78
C PHE A 551 -29.94 8.29 -16.74
N ALA A 552 -30.95 9.16 -16.70
CA ALA A 552 -32.18 9.09 -17.48
C ALA A 552 -32.88 7.72 -17.34
N LEU A 553 -33.02 7.24 -16.10
CA LEU A 553 -33.60 5.93 -15.81
C LEU A 553 -35.12 5.96 -15.98
N ASN A 554 -35.67 4.75 -16.24
CA ASN A 554 -37.13 4.60 -16.26
C ASN A 554 -37.72 4.83 -14.86
N PRO A 555 -38.72 5.72 -14.68
CA PRO A 555 -39.33 6.02 -13.38
C PRO A 555 -39.82 4.77 -12.62
N ALA A 556 -40.36 3.77 -13.32
CA ALA A 556 -40.81 2.51 -12.68
C ALA A 556 -39.65 1.70 -12.08
N LEU A 557 -38.46 1.73 -12.72
CA LEU A 557 -37.24 1.14 -12.19
C LEU A 557 -36.77 1.89 -10.94
N VAL A 558 -36.76 3.24 -11.00
CA VAL A 558 -36.37 4.11 -9.89
C VAL A 558 -37.27 3.89 -8.68
N ASP A 559 -38.59 3.81 -8.89
CA ASP A 559 -39.55 3.53 -7.81
C ASP A 559 -39.36 2.12 -7.20
N ARG A 560 -39.00 1.13 -8.03
CA ARG A 560 -38.68 -0.21 -7.52
C ARG A 560 -37.41 -0.21 -6.68
N MET A 561 -36.35 0.47 -7.14
CA MET A 561 -35.10 0.66 -6.39
C MET A 561 -35.36 1.37 -5.05
N ALA A 562 -36.12 2.46 -5.07
CA ALA A 562 -36.45 3.22 -3.87
C ALA A 562 -37.19 2.41 -2.80
N ARG A 563 -38.15 1.57 -3.23
CA ARG A 563 -38.86 0.68 -2.29
C ARG A 563 -37.96 -0.35 -1.63
N LEU A 564 -36.91 -0.79 -2.33
CA LEU A 564 -36.01 -1.86 -1.87
C LEU A 564 -34.68 -1.36 -1.31
N GLY A 565 -34.43 -0.03 -1.32
CA GLY A 565 -33.18 0.55 -0.85
C GLY A 565 -31.98 0.25 -1.75
N ILE A 566 -32.23 -0.02 -3.06
CA ILE A 566 -31.18 -0.37 -4.02
C ILE A 566 -30.57 0.91 -4.59
N LEU A 567 -29.23 1.02 -4.53
CA LEU A 567 -28.45 2.06 -5.19
C LEU A 567 -28.02 1.62 -6.58
N TYR A 568 -27.71 2.61 -7.43
CA TYR A 568 -27.34 2.40 -8.83
C TYR A 568 -26.12 3.23 -9.21
N ASP A 569 -25.26 2.65 -10.02
CA ASP A 569 -24.17 3.36 -10.68
C ASP A 569 -23.95 2.79 -12.09
N ARG A 570 -23.26 3.53 -12.96
CA ARG A 570 -22.98 3.14 -14.34
C ARG A 570 -21.63 3.66 -14.80
N ASP A 571 -20.81 2.78 -15.40
CA ASP A 571 -19.60 3.11 -16.12
C ASP A 571 -19.69 2.67 -17.59
N GLY A 572 -19.38 3.54 -18.54
CA GLY A 572 -19.50 3.18 -19.96
C GLY A 572 -20.86 2.54 -20.28
N ASN A 573 -20.89 1.24 -20.59
CA ASN A 573 -22.09 0.47 -20.87
C ASN A 573 -22.53 -0.41 -19.70
N GLY A 574 -21.72 -0.50 -18.64
CA GLY A 574 -21.96 -1.39 -17.50
C GLY A 574 -22.83 -0.76 -16.43
N GLU A 575 -23.65 -1.56 -15.77
CA GLU A 575 -24.54 -1.16 -14.68
C GLU A 575 -24.15 -1.87 -13.38
N TYR A 576 -24.30 -1.16 -12.28
CA TYR A 576 -24.01 -1.65 -10.93
C TYR A 576 -25.15 -1.33 -10.00
N PHE A 577 -25.72 -2.36 -9.38
CA PHE A 577 -26.78 -2.25 -8.39
C PHE A 577 -26.26 -2.77 -7.05
N GLN A 578 -26.64 -2.12 -5.96
CA GLN A 578 -26.21 -2.53 -4.63
C GLN A 578 -27.22 -2.15 -3.56
N PHE A 579 -27.33 -3.00 -2.52
CA PHE A 579 -27.99 -2.62 -1.28
C PHE A 579 -27.18 -3.11 -0.07
N TYR A 580 -27.46 -2.55 1.09
CA TYR A 580 -26.68 -2.79 2.29
C TYR A 580 -27.56 -3.29 3.44
N SER A 581 -27.04 -4.21 4.24
CA SER A 581 -27.59 -4.48 5.57
C SER A 581 -27.29 -3.33 6.52
N ARG A 582 -27.98 -3.25 7.64
CA ARG A 582 -27.49 -2.51 8.80
C ARG A 582 -26.21 -3.14 9.33
N ALA A 583 -25.42 -2.37 10.07
CA ALA A 583 -24.17 -2.88 10.64
C ALA A 583 -24.48 -3.85 11.79
N PHE A 584 -23.98 -5.06 11.68
CA PHE A 584 -23.91 -6.04 12.75
C PHE A 584 -22.94 -5.54 13.83
N GLU A 585 -23.36 -5.54 15.09
CA GLU A 585 -22.60 -5.06 16.25
C GLU A 585 -21.91 -3.68 16.06
N LYS A 586 -22.47 -2.84 15.15
CA LYS A 586 -21.92 -1.53 14.75
C LYS A 586 -20.50 -1.59 14.15
N ARG A 587 -20.07 -2.75 13.68
CA ARG A 587 -18.73 -3.03 13.14
C ARG A 587 -18.79 -3.43 11.68
N ILE A 588 -19.32 -4.61 11.40
CA ILE A 588 -19.36 -5.18 10.05
C ILE A 588 -20.76 -5.06 9.44
N PHE A 589 -20.86 -4.91 8.13
CA PHE A 589 -22.12 -4.98 7.40
C PHE A 589 -21.92 -5.75 6.11
N PHE A 590 -23.05 -6.19 5.52
CA PHE A 590 -23.07 -6.88 4.26
C PHE A 590 -23.57 -5.95 3.17
N GLU A 591 -22.93 -6.03 2.02
CA GLU A 591 -23.31 -5.41 0.76
C GLU A 591 -23.74 -6.51 -0.19
N ILE A 592 -24.87 -6.36 -0.89
CA ILE A 592 -25.29 -7.26 -1.96
C ILE A 592 -25.21 -6.51 -3.27
N VAL A 593 -24.58 -7.12 -4.27
CA VAL A 593 -24.24 -6.46 -5.54
C VAL A 593 -24.67 -7.29 -6.75
N GLU A 594 -25.14 -6.58 -7.78
CA GLU A 594 -25.30 -7.12 -9.13
C GLU A 594 -24.45 -6.28 -10.09
N ARG A 595 -23.64 -6.95 -10.90
CA ARG A 595 -22.78 -6.34 -11.94
C ARG A 595 -23.24 -6.78 -13.31
N ARG A 596 -23.60 -5.84 -14.15
CA ARG A 596 -23.87 -6.03 -15.57
C ARG A 596 -22.78 -5.33 -16.35
N GLU A 597 -21.70 -6.03 -16.69
CA GLU A 597 -20.53 -5.49 -17.42
C GLU A 597 -19.84 -4.28 -16.75
N TYR A 598 -20.16 -3.99 -15.49
CA TYR A 598 -19.58 -2.89 -14.73
C TYR A 598 -18.19 -3.26 -14.20
N SER A 599 -17.20 -2.40 -14.44
CA SER A 599 -15.80 -2.65 -14.07
C SER A 599 -15.40 -2.02 -12.73
N GLY A 600 -16.07 -0.95 -12.30
CA GLY A 600 -15.80 -0.23 -11.06
C GLY A 600 -16.15 -1.03 -9.78
N TYR A 601 -16.04 -0.38 -8.64
CA TYR A 601 -16.40 -0.95 -7.33
C TYR A 601 -17.45 -0.10 -6.57
N GLY A 602 -18.28 0.64 -7.31
CA GLY A 602 -19.40 1.39 -6.74
C GLY A 602 -19.00 2.61 -5.88
N ALA A 603 -17.79 3.13 -6.06
CA ALA A 603 -17.27 4.26 -5.28
C ALA A 603 -18.17 5.50 -5.34
N GLY A 604 -18.89 5.71 -6.45
CA GLY A 604 -19.84 6.80 -6.62
C GLY A 604 -20.96 6.82 -5.57
N ASN A 605 -21.37 5.65 -5.09
CA ASN A 605 -22.41 5.49 -4.08
C ASN A 605 -21.89 5.46 -2.63
N ALA A 606 -20.57 5.36 -2.46
CA ALA A 606 -19.99 5.22 -1.11
C ALA A 606 -20.30 6.43 -0.21
N GLY A 607 -20.27 7.66 -0.73
CA GLY A 607 -20.67 8.87 0.01
C GLY A 607 -22.13 8.83 0.47
N ILE A 608 -23.03 8.32 -0.35
CA ILE A 608 -24.46 8.17 -0.02
C ILE A 608 -24.64 7.15 1.11
N ARG A 609 -23.95 6.01 1.02
CA ARG A 609 -23.93 4.99 2.09
C ARG A 609 -23.42 5.58 3.39
N LEU A 610 -22.27 6.29 3.36
CA LEU A 610 -21.68 6.93 4.55
C LEU A 610 -22.66 7.93 5.19
N ALA A 611 -23.34 8.74 4.39
CA ALA A 611 -24.35 9.68 4.87
C ALA A 611 -25.57 8.94 5.47
N ALA A 612 -26.06 7.88 4.83
CA ALA A 612 -27.15 7.06 5.34
C ALA A 612 -26.79 6.39 6.67
N GLN A 613 -25.62 5.76 6.77
CA GLN A 613 -25.14 5.14 8.01
C GLN A 613 -24.95 6.15 9.16
N SER A 614 -24.56 7.39 8.84
CA SER A 614 -24.40 8.45 9.87
C SER A 614 -25.73 8.88 10.50
N ARG A 615 -26.84 8.86 9.77
CA ARG A 615 -28.18 9.22 10.28
C ARG A 615 -28.66 8.24 11.36
N PHE A 616 -28.52 6.95 11.14
CA PHE A 616 -28.92 5.92 12.12
C PHE A 616 -28.18 6.02 13.46
N ARG A 617 -27.03 6.67 13.51
CA ARG A 617 -26.26 6.88 14.74
C ARG A 617 -26.69 8.13 15.51
N ALA A 618 -27.23 9.12 14.83
CA ALA A 618 -27.77 10.32 15.48
C ALA A 618 -29.01 9.97 16.32
N ASP A 619 -29.83 9.04 15.86
CA ASP A 619 -31.05 8.58 16.56
C ASP A 619 -30.75 7.71 17.82
N GLN A 620 -29.51 7.24 18.01
CA GLN A 620 -29.08 6.44 19.17
C GLN A 620 -28.21 7.22 20.16
N ALA A 621 -27.96 8.52 19.92
CA ALA A 621 -27.12 9.36 20.76
C ALA A 621 -27.90 10.21 21.79
N TYR A 622 -29.20 9.94 21.98
CA TYR A 622 -30.05 10.53 23.02
C TYR A 622 -30.59 9.47 23.95
#